data_380fdc42d9e14b829532689e17e3d07d
#
_entry.id   380fdc42d9e14b829532689e17e3d07d
#
_cell.length_a   1.000
_cell.length_b   1.000
_cell.length_c   1.000
_cell.angle_alpha   90.00
_cell.angle_beta   90.00
_cell.angle_gamma   90.00
#
_symmetry.space_group_name_H-M   'P 1'
#
loop_
_entity.id
_entity.type
_entity.pdbx_description
1 polymer ?
#
loop_
_entity_poly.entity_id
_entity_poly.type
_entity_poly.pdbx_seq_one_letter_code
_entity_poly.pdbx_strand_id
1 'polypeptide(L)'
;MLGAGFGGLTFCKHFRHPAACVTVVDRTNHHLFQPLLYQVATCGLSATEIAQPIRSILSNRPDITVLLDQAVDFDLARKTVVLEKNKLEYDYLVLATGGLTGYFGHPEWEQYAPGLKTLDDALRIRSRILLAFEQAENETDPAERDRLLTLVIVGGGPTGLELAGAFAELARTVLKRDFRRIDPTQARILLIEGAPRVLSNYPPDLSASAQRQLEALGVQVRTATPVKNIRAGVVELADGEILRAGNIIWAAGVSATPLTKKLGAELDRAGRVKVNPDLSVPGHPEIFAIGDLALVMDKAGKPVPGICPAAMQMGRHVAFVIENELTARANRAARPPFNYWDKGTMATIGRSAAVAWVGRLKISGYPAWLAWLFIHLIFLIGFRNRLAVLLQWAYSYFAYKRGARIITQTPASRRARGAGSGRPPRDPTVRCPPPARPRSTPRPPRTPARRPPAGRRRGHARRHGAARLRTSGSAPRCAGVAT
;
A
#
# COMPACT_ATOMS: atom_id res chain seq x y z
N MET A 1 4.98 8.22 14.64
CA MET A 1 4.42 8.09 13.28
C MET A 1 3.77 6.73 13.11
N LEU A 2 2.47 6.67 12.82
CA LEU A 2 1.74 5.43 12.56
C LEU A 2 1.44 5.29 11.07
N GLY A 3 2.01 4.26 10.44
CA GLY A 3 1.86 3.94 9.02
C GLY A 3 2.97 4.53 8.13
N ALA A 4 3.57 3.67 7.30
CA ALA A 4 4.60 4.01 6.31
C ALA A 4 4.07 3.94 4.86
N GLY A 5 2.78 4.30 4.68
CA GLY A 5 2.19 4.53 3.37
C GLY A 5 2.74 5.80 2.70
N PHE A 6 2.07 6.31 1.68
CA PHE A 6 2.54 7.49 0.93
C PHE A 6 2.75 8.74 1.81
N GLY A 7 1.80 9.03 2.70
CA GLY A 7 1.88 10.19 3.59
C GLY A 7 3.00 10.03 4.62
N GLY A 8 2.97 8.91 5.37
CA GLY A 8 3.93 8.66 6.44
C GLY A 8 5.36 8.55 5.95
N LEU A 9 5.60 7.82 4.85
CA LEU A 9 6.94 7.73 4.27
C LEU A 9 7.42 9.09 3.74
N THR A 10 6.53 9.90 3.19
CA THR A 10 6.89 11.25 2.73
C THR A 10 7.24 12.16 3.91
N PHE A 11 6.47 12.09 5.00
CA PHE A 11 6.84 12.76 6.25
C PHE A 11 8.26 12.35 6.69
N CYS A 12 8.54 11.07 6.84
CA CYS A 12 9.85 10.55 7.27
C CYS A 12 10.99 11.00 6.36
N LYS A 13 10.75 11.14 5.06
CA LYS A 13 11.76 11.59 4.10
C LYS A 13 12.06 13.08 4.18
N HIS A 14 11.10 13.90 4.57
CA HIS A 14 11.23 15.37 4.58
C HIS A 14 11.53 15.92 5.98
N PHE A 15 10.99 15.33 7.03
CA PHE A 15 11.23 15.78 8.40
C PHE A 15 12.70 15.63 8.78
N ARG A 16 13.33 16.74 9.24
CA ARG A 16 14.74 16.82 9.62
C ARG A 16 14.88 17.77 10.81
N HIS A 17 15.07 17.26 12.00
CA HIS A 17 15.35 18.11 13.15
C HIS A 17 16.34 17.42 14.09
N PRO A 18 17.47 18.10 14.49
CA PRO A 18 18.55 17.47 15.25
C PRO A 18 18.14 17.05 16.67
N ALA A 19 17.12 17.69 17.25
CA ALA A 19 16.63 17.37 18.60
C ALA A 19 15.43 16.42 18.59
N ALA A 20 15.10 15.78 17.46
CA ALA A 20 13.94 14.90 17.35
C ALA A 20 14.32 13.52 16.82
N CYS A 21 13.73 12.48 17.42
CA CYS A 21 13.76 11.11 16.92
C CYS A 21 12.38 10.71 16.41
N VAL A 22 12.32 9.97 15.30
CA VAL A 22 11.07 9.48 14.74
C VAL A 22 10.96 7.97 14.94
N THR A 23 9.91 7.51 15.63
CA THR A 23 9.55 6.10 15.65
C THR A 23 8.41 5.86 14.67
N VAL A 24 8.66 5.04 13.65
CA VAL A 24 7.67 4.61 12.64
C VAL A 24 7.13 3.25 13.04
N VAL A 25 5.82 3.17 13.23
CA VAL A 25 5.12 1.90 13.46
C VAL A 25 4.29 1.55 12.24
N ASP A 26 4.48 0.37 11.68
CA ASP A 26 3.64 -0.15 10.60
C ASP A 26 3.33 -1.63 10.85
N ARG A 27 2.11 -2.04 10.51
CA ARG A 27 1.67 -3.45 10.61
C ARG A 27 2.32 -4.37 9.58
N THR A 28 2.93 -3.78 8.54
CA THR A 28 3.66 -4.48 7.49
C THR A 28 5.13 -4.02 7.47
N ASN A 29 6.02 -4.85 6.97
CA ASN A 29 7.44 -4.49 6.86
C ASN A 29 7.78 -3.72 5.57
N HIS A 30 6.78 -3.41 4.74
CA HIS A 30 7.00 -2.86 3.40
C HIS A 30 6.06 -1.70 3.08
N HIS A 31 6.58 -0.76 2.31
CA HIS A 31 5.80 0.24 1.61
C HIS A 31 5.25 -0.36 0.31
N LEU A 32 3.97 -0.15 0.06
CA LEU A 32 3.26 -0.67 -1.11
C LEU A 32 2.93 0.47 -2.08
N PHE A 33 3.32 0.33 -3.34
CA PHE A 33 2.92 1.24 -4.40
C PHE A 33 1.54 0.86 -4.94
N GLN A 34 0.49 1.27 -4.20
CA GLN A 34 -0.91 0.91 -4.46
C GLN A 34 -1.41 1.16 -5.89
N PRO A 35 -0.98 2.21 -6.62
CA PRO A 35 -1.47 2.42 -7.99
C PRO A 35 -1.19 1.26 -8.96
N LEU A 36 -0.21 0.40 -8.67
CA LEU A 36 0.10 -0.79 -9.48
C LEU A 36 -0.41 -2.10 -8.85
N LEU A 37 -1.17 -2.03 -7.76
CA LEU A 37 -1.61 -3.22 -7.03
C LEU A 37 -2.55 -4.12 -7.88
N TYR A 38 -3.39 -3.52 -8.73
CA TYR A 38 -4.24 -4.26 -9.65
C TYR A 38 -3.42 -5.12 -10.63
N GLN A 39 -2.20 -4.70 -11.01
CA GLN A 39 -1.34 -5.50 -11.88
C GLN A 39 -0.81 -6.76 -11.19
N VAL A 40 -0.61 -6.73 -9.87
CA VAL A 40 -0.31 -7.94 -9.10
C VAL A 40 -1.52 -8.87 -9.06
N ALA A 41 -2.72 -8.34 -8.82
CA ALA A 41 -3.95 -9.12 -8.83
C ALA A 41 -4.24 -9.78 -10.19
N THR A 42 -3.80 -9.14 -11.29
CA THR A 42 -4.05 -9.59 -12.68
C THR A 42 -2.82 -10.22 -13.35
N CYS A 43 -1.84 -10.71 -12.57
CA CYS A 43 -0.63 -11.37 -13.05
C CYS A 43 0.32 -10.50 -13.90
N GLY A 44 0.13 -9.18 -13.94
CA GLY A 44 0.96 -8.25 -14.73
C GLY A 44 2.33 -8.00 -14.12
N LEU A 45 2.38 -7.91 -12.78
CA LEU A 45 3.58 -7.68 -12.00
C LEU A 45 3.70 -8.67 -10.85
N SER A 46 4.93 -8.87 -10.36
CA SER A 46 5.18 -9.58 -9.12
C SER A 46 5.03 -8.65 -7.90
N ALA A 47 4.78 -9.25 -6.74
CA ALA A 47 4.63 -8.52 -5.48
C ALA A 47 5.84 -7.63 -5.14
N THR A 48 7.05 -8.16 -5.37
CA THR A 48 8.31 -7.49 -5.03
C THR A 48 8.66 -6.31 -5.94
N GLU A 49 7.99 -6.17 -7.08
CA GLU A 49 8.22 -5.05 -8.01
C GLU A 49 7.54 -3.77 -7.53
N ILE A 50 6.47 -3.89 -6.74
CA ILE A 50 5.69 -2.75 -6.23
C ILE A 50 5.74 -2.58 -4.71
N ALA A 51 6.39 -3.51 -4.00
CA ALA A 51 6.59 -3.45 -2.56
C ALA A 51 8.07 -3.38 -2.22
N GLN A 52 8.44 -2.50 -1.27
CA GLN A 52 9.81 -2.32 -0.83
C GLN A 52 9.90 -2.25 0.70
N PRO A 53 10.86 -2.96 1.34
CA PRO A 53 11.01 -2.93 2.79
C PRO A 53 11.21 -1.51 3.33
N ILE A 54 10.42 -1.12 4.34
CA ILE A 54 10.47 0.23 4.95
C ILE A 54 11.88 0.52 5.48
N ARG A 55 12.50 -0.44 6.14
CA ARG A 55 13.87 -0.30 6.67
C ARG A 55 14.90 -0.02 5.56
N SER A 56 14.75 -0.63 4.39
CA SER A 56 15.61 -0.37 3.23
C SER A 56 15.41 1.05 2.68
N ILE A 57 14.18 1.54 2.66
CA ILE A 57 13.88 2.91 2.18
C ILE A 57 14.46 3.96 3.13
N LEU A 58 14.47 3.68 4.44
CA LEU A 58 14.90 4.59 5.49
C LEU A 58 16.31 4.29 6.03
N SER A 59 17.08 3.42 5.38
CA SER A 59 18.40 2.96 5.84
C SER A 59 19.42 4.09 6.10
N ASN A 60 19.33 5.17 5.32
CA ASN A 60 20.20 6.34 5.45
C ASN A 60 19.68 7.38 6.48
N ARG A 61 18.74 6.99 7.37
CA ARG A 61 18.12 7.84 8.39
C ARG A 61 18.33 7.23 9.79
N PRO A 62 19.50 7.47 10.41
CA PRO A 62 19.82 6.94 11.74
C PRO A 62 18.91 7.51 12.85
N ASP A 63 18.28 8.65 12.60
CA ASP A 63 17.31 9.33 13.45
C ASP A 63 15.90 8.69 13.41
N ILE A 64 15.70 7.64 12.57
CA ILE A 64 14.41 6.96 12.41
C ILE A 64 14.51 5.52 12.87
N THR A 65 13.67 5.15 13.85
CA THR A 65 13.45 3.76 14.26
C THR A 65 12.19 3.23 13.61
N VAL A 66 12.23 2.01 13.08
CA VAL A 66 11.06 1.33 12.46
C VAL A 66 10.65 0.15 13.32
N LEU A 67 9.38 0.09 13.71
CA LEU A 67 8.79 -1.02 14.46
C LEU A 67 7.72 -1.72 13.62
N LEU A 68 7.79 -3.04 13.56
CA LEU A 68 6.73 -3.88 12.98
C LEU A 68 5.75 -4.22 14.10
N ASP A 69 4.69 -3.42 14.20
CA ASP A 69 3.64 -3.56 15.21
C ASP A 69 2.36 -2.86 14.74
N GLN A 70 1.26 -3.01 15.46
CA GLN A 70 -0.02 -2.41 15.14
C GLN A 70 -0.53 -1.57 16.31
N ALA A 71 -0.92 -0.32 16.04
CA ALA A 71 -1.60 0.52 17.01
C ALA A 71 -3.05 0.05 17.19
N VAL A 72 -3.46 -0.15 18.43
CA VAL A 72 -4.79 -0.67 18.81
C VAL A 72 -5.60 0.33 19.62
N ASP A 73 -4.94 1.25 20.35
CA ASP A 73 -5.61 2.27 21.17
C ASP A 73 -4.71 3.48 21.43
N PHE A 74 -5.27 4.51 22.07
CA PHE A 74 -4.56 5.71 22.53
C PHE A 74 -4.92 6.03 23.98
N ASP A 75 -3.92 6.38 24.78
CA ASP A 75 -4.08 7.13 26.03
C ASP A 75 -3.72 8.59 25.74
N LEU A 76 -4.71 9.38 25.34
CA LEU A 76 -4.50 10.77 24.92
C LEU A 76 -4.04 11.67 26.05
N ALA A 77 -4.50 11.38 27.30
CA ALA A 77 -4.12 12.14 28.48
C ALA A 77 -2.64 11.97 28.82
N ARG A 78 -2.11 10.76 28.63
CA ARG A 78 -0.71 10.44 28.86
C ARG A 78 0.17 10.54 27.59
N LYS A 79 -0.40 10.99 26.48
CA LYS A 79 0.27 11.02 25.17
C LYS A 79 0.95 9.70 24.80
N THR A 80 0.21 8.61 24.93
CA THR A 80 0.72 7.25 24.72
C THR A 80 -0.08 6.53 23.66
N VAL A 81 0.61 5.92 22.68
CA VAL A 81 0.04 4.97 21.72
C VAL A 81 0.14 3.56 22.29
N VAL A 82 -0.98 2.86 22.33
CA VAL A 82 -1.01 1.44 22.71
C VAL A 82 -0.86 0.60 21.45
N LEU A 83 0.18 -0.22 21.41
CA LEU A 83 0.44 -1.18 20.35
C LEU A 83 0.01 -2.58 20.81
N GLU A 84 -0.05 -3.54 19.88
CA GLU A 84 -0.36 -4.93 20.24
C GLU A 84 0.65 -5.52 21.21
N LYS A 85 1.91 -5.12 21.14
CA LYS A 85 3.00 -5.69 21.96
C LYS A 85 3.60 -4.70 22.95
N ASN A 86 3.48 -3.40 22.70
CA ASN A 86 4.19 -2.35 23.41
C ASN A 86 3.32 -1.11 23.62
N LYS A 87 3.87 -0.13 24.36
CA LYS A 87 3.35 1.23 24.47
C LYS A 87 4.44 2.20 24.07
N LEU A 88 4.07 3.31 23.40
CA LEU A 88 5.00 4.36 22.99
C LEU A 88 4.46 5.71 23.41
N GLU A 89 5.25 6.45 24.15
CA GLU A 89 4.99 7.86 24.45
C GLU A 89 5.40 8.73 23.26
N TYR A 90 4.76 9.91 23.13
CA TYR A 90 5.02 10.85 22.04
C TYR A 90 4.89 12.30 22.50
N ASP A 91 5.71 13.18 21.93
CA ASP A 91 5.51 14.63 21.94
C ASP A 91 4.60 15.05 20.79
N TYR A 92 4.80 14.45 19.62
CA TYR A 92 3.96 14.59 18.42
C TYR A 92 3.56 13.23 17.87
N LEU A 93 2.29 13.11 17.47
CA LEU A 93 1.76 11.90 16.86
C LEU A 93 1.24 12.20 15.45
N VAL A 94 1.75 11.51 14.45
CA VAL A 94 1.26 11.61 13.07
C VAL A 94 0.60 10.30 12.66
N LEU A 95 -0.71 10.37 12.35
CA LEU A 95 -1.53 9.24 11.94
C LEU A 95 -1.58 9.19 10.41
N ALA A 96 -1.02 8.14 9.82
CA ALA A 96 -0.95 7.91 8.38
C ALA A 96 -1.31 6.46 8.02
N THR A 97 -2.25 5.86 8.77
CA THR A 97 -2.63 4.44 8.66
C THR A 97 -3.43 4.11 7.39
N GLY A 98 -3.75 5.12 6.57
CA GLY A 98 -4.44 4.95 5.30
C GLY A 98 -5.90 4.51 5.45
N GLY A 99 -6.48 4.01 4.34
CA GLY A 99 -7.85 3.53 4.29
C GLY A 99 -7.94 2.03 4.11
N LEU A 100 -9.08 1.48 4.49
CA LEU A 100 -9.52 0.11 4.25
C LEU A 100 -10.60 0.09 3.17
N THR A 101 -10.93 -1.09 2.68
CA THR A 101 -12.13 -1.28 1.85
C THR A 101 -13.38 -0.99 2.66
N GLY A 102 -14.22 -0.09 2.16
CA GLY A 102 -15.50 0.25 2.77
C GLY A 102 -16.64 -0.54 2.11
N TYR A 103 -17.39 -1.29 2.91
CA TYR A 103 -18.51 -2.12 2.43
C TYR A 103 -19.88 -1.48 2.71
N PHE A 104 -19.96 -0.16 2.91
CA PHE A 104 -21.21 0.61 3.13
C PHE A 104 -22.15 0.03 4.21
N GLY A 105 -21.58 -0.48 5.30
CA GLY A 105 -22.33 -1.08 6.41
C GLY A 105 -22.49 -2.60 6.34
N HIS A 106 -21.93 -3.25 5.31
CA HIS A 106 -22.02 -4.70 5.07
C HIS A 106 -20.64 -5.39 5.17
N PRO A 107 -19.98 -5.40 6.35
CA PRO A 107 -18.65 -6.01 6.48
C PRO A 107 -18.66 -7.52 6.17
N GLU A 108 -19.81 -8.18 6.27
CA GLU A 108 -20.00 -9.58 5.94
C GLU A 108 -19.76 -9.90 4.46
N TRP A 109 -19.81 -8.92 3.58
CA TRP A 109 -19.54 -9.12 2.14
C TRP A 109 -18.06 -9.39 1.84
N GLU A 110 -17.14 -8.98 2.70
CA GLU A 110 -15.69 -9.15 2.51
C GLU A 110 -15.29 -10.60 2.23
N GLN A 111 -15.92 -11.55 2.91
CA GLN A 111 -15.63 -12.98 2.72
C GLN A 111 -15.97 -13.47 1.30
N TYR A 112 -16.98 -12.88 0.65
CA TYR A 112 -17.46 -13.25 -0.69
C TYR A 112 -16.86 -12.37 -1.78
N ALA A 113 -16.74 -11.08 -1.53
CA ALA A 113 -16.24 -10.06 -2.45
C ALA A 113 -15.06 -9.31 -1.83
N PRO A 114 -13.83 -9.88 -1.85
CA PRO A 114 -12.66 -9.21 -1.30
C PRO A 114 -12.39 -7.88 -2.01
N GLY A 115 -11.95 -6.88 -1.22
CA GLY A 115 -11.43 -5.63 -1.74
C GLY A 115 -9.98 -5.75 -2.23
N LEU A 116 -9.42 -4.63 -2.73
CA LEU A 116 -8.05 -4.55 -3.21
C LEU A 116 -7.34 -3.35 -2.55
N LYS A 117 -6.74 -3.56 -1.38
CA LYS A 117 -6.02 -2.53 -0.62
C LYS A 117 -4.64 -2.97 -0.16
N THR A 118 -4.44 -4.26 0.04
CA THR A 118 -3.18 -4.84 0.53
C THR A 118 -2.57 -5.78 -0.51
N LEU A 119 -1.29 -6.10 -0.32
CA LEU A 119 -0.61 -7.07 -1.15
C LEU A 119 -1.24 -8.47 -1.05
N ASP A 120 -1.68 -8.84 0.16
CA ASP A 120 -2.37 -10.10 0.40
C ASP A 120 -3.71 -10.18 -0.34
N ASP A 121 -4.45 -9.05 -0.42
CA ASP A 121 -5.68 -8.99 -1.22
C ASP A 121 -5.39 -9.26 -2.70
N ALA A 122 -4.36 -8.62 -3.25
CA ALA A 122 -3.99 -8.81 -4.65
C ALA A 122 -3.59 -10.28 -4.95
N LEU A 123 -2.79 -10.89 -4.06
CA LEU A 123 -2.39 -12.29 -4.19
C LEU A 123 -3.58 -13.26 -4.03
N ARG A 124 -4.49 -12.95 -3.11
CA ARG A 124 -5.73 -13.71 -2.90
C ARG A 124 -6.64 -13.64 -4.13
N ILE A 125 -6.87 -12.44 -4.67
CA ILE A 125 -7.67 -12.23 -5.89
C ILE A 125 -7.03 -12.99 -7.05
N ARG A 126 -5.73 -12.83 -7.27
CA ARG A 126 -4.98 -13.55 -8.31
C ARG A 126 -5.18 -15.07 -8.22
N SER A 127 -4.97 -15.63 -7.03
CA SER A 127 -5.11 -17.07 -6.83
C SER A 127 -6.54 -17.56 -7.06
N ARG A 128 -7.56 -16.78 -6.63
CA ARG A 128 -8.98 -17.14 -6.83
C ARG A 128 -9.37 -17.13 -8.30
N ILE A 129 -8.91 -16.12 -9.05
CA ILE A 129 -9.24 -16.01 -10.49
C ILE A 129 -8.57 -17.14 -11.27
N LEU A 130 -7.27 -17.37 -11.07
CA LEU A 130 -6.57 -18.46 -11.77
C LEU A 130 -7.18 -19.82 -11.44
N LEU A 131 -7.52 -20.06 -10.15
CA LEU A 131 -8.15 -21.30 -9.71
C LEU A 131 -9.53 -21.50 -10.36
N ALA A 132 -10.29 -20.44 -10.63
CA ALA A 132 -11.58 -20.56 -11.31
C ALA A 132 -11.43 -21.06 -12.75
N PHE A 133 -10.39 -20.63 -13.48
CA PHE A 133 -10.08 -21.18 -14.81
C PHE A 133 -9.65 -22.65 -14.74
N GLU A 134 -8.83 -23.04 -13.77
CA GLU A 134 -8.44 -24.44 -13.56
C GLU A 134 -9.65 -25.34 -13.20
N GLN A 135 -10.57 -24.82 -12.39
CA GLN A 135 -11.80 -25.53 -12.07
C GLN A 135 -12.72 -25.64 -13.28
N ALA A 136 -12.86 -24.59 -14.08
CA ALA A 136 -13.64 -24.61 -15.30
C ALA A 136 -13.10 -25.61 -16.34
N GLU A 137 -11.75 -25.77 -16.43
CA GLU A 137 -11.13 -26.77 -17.30
C GLU A 137 -11.53 -28.20 -16.92
N ASN A 138 -11.76 -28.47 -15.63
CA ASN A 138 -12.15 -29.77 -15.11
C ASN A 138 -13.67 -29.98 -15.02
N GLU A 139 -14.46 -28.90 -15.15
CA GLU A 139 -15.93 -28.96 -14.99
C GLU A 139 -16.60 -29.53 -16.21
N THR A 140 -17.62 -30.37 -15.99
CA THR A 140 -18.42 -31.02 -17.05
C THR A 140 -19.79 -30.37 -17.22
N ASP A 141 -20.36 -29.77 -16.14
CA ASP A 141 -21.62 -29.05 -16.23
C ASP A 141 -21.39 -27.67 -16.91
N PRO A 142 -22.02 -27.40 -18.05
CA PRO A 142 -21.89 -26.15 -18.76
C PRO A 142 -22.32 -24.95 -17.92
N ALA A 143 -23.38 -25.05 -17.10
CA ALA A 143 -23.85 -23.94 -16.27
C ALA A 143 -22.89 -23.57 -15.16
N GLU A 144 -22.27 -24.57 -14.53
CA GLU A 144 -21.25 -24.36 -13.51
C GLU A 144 -19.93 -23.82 -14.13
N ARG A 145 -19.58 -24.30 -15.33
CA ARG A 145 -18.45 -23.78 -16.10
C ARG A 145 -18.63 -22.29 -16.43
N ASP A 146 -19.79 -21.89 -16.91
CA ASP A 146 -20.11 -20.48 -17.19
C ASP A 146 -20.08 -19.62 -15.94
N ARG A 147 -20.57 -20.15 -14.80
CA ARG A 147 -20.46 -19.48 -13.51
C ARG A 147 -19.00 -19.27 -13.10
N LEU A 148 -18.15 -20.29 -13.22
CA LEU A 148 -16.73 -20.23 -12.90
C LEU A 148 -15.98 -19.20 -13.76
N LEU A 149 -16.33 -19.07 -15.03
CA LEU A 149 -15.78 -18.12 -15.99
C LEU A 149 -16.41 -16.72 -15.89
N THR A 150 -17.37 -16.50 -14.98
CA THR A 150 -17.98 -15.20 -14.74
C THR A 150 -17.28 -14.48 -13.58
N LEU A 151 -16.81 -13.25 -13.84
CA LEU A 151 -16.24 -12.33 -12.87
C LEU A 151 -17.12 -11.10 -12.75
N VAL A 152 -17.56 -10.77 -11.53
CA VAL A 152 -18.27 -9.53 -11.21
C VAL A 152 -17.35 -8.59 -10.42
N ILE A 153 -17.19 -7.37 -10.90
CA ILE A 153 -16.45 -6.30 -10.23
C ILE A 153 -17.47 -5.22 -9.84
N VAL A 154 -17.57 -4.91 -8.55
CA VAL A 154 -18.50 -3.89 -8.04
C VAL A 154 -17.72 -2.61 -7.75
N GLY A 155 -18.11 -1.52 -8.43
CA GLY A 155 -17.51 -0.19 -8.31
C GLY A 155 -16.84 0.27 -9.60
N GLY A 156 -17.36 1.33 -10.20
CA GLY A 156 -16.90 1.94 -11.47
C GLY A 156 -15.88 3.09 -11.25
N GLY A 157 -15.17 3.10 -10.12
CA GLY A 157 -14.04 3.99 -9.89
C GLY A 157 -12.76 3.50 -10.60
N PRO A 158 -11.62 4.25 -10.48
CA PRO A 158 -10.36 3.88 -11.14
C PRO A 158 -9.95 2.42 -10.91
N THR A 159 -9.96 1.94 -9.67
CA THR A 159 -9.58 0.57 -9.34
C THR A 159 -10.44 -0.48 -10.04
N GLY A 160 -11.76 -0.25 -10.11
CA GLY A 160 -12.68 -1.18 -10.78
C GLY A 160 -12.44 -1.25 -12.28
N LEU A 161 -12.21 -0.10 -12.92
CA LEU A 161 -11.88 -0.02 -14.34
C LEU A 161 -10.56 -0.73 -14.67
N GLU A 162 -9.53 -0.45 -13.88
CA GLU A 162 -8.19 -1.05 -14.02
C GLU A 162 -8.24 -2.57 -13.88
N LEU A 163 -9.00 -3.07 -12.88
CA LEU A 163 -9.21 -4.50 -12.71
C LEU A 163 -9.99 -5.11 -13.87
N ALA A 164 -11.10 -4.48 -14.29
CA ALA A 164 -11.95 -5.00 -15.35
C ALA A 164 -11.20 -5.14 -16.68
N GLY A 165 -10.50 -4.08 -17.08
CA GLY A 165 -9.68 -4.08 -18.30
C GLY A 165 -8.53 -5.07 -18.24
N ALA A 166 -7.80 -5.10 -17.12
CA ALA A 166 -6.68 -6.03 -16.97
C ALA A 166 -7.08 -7.50 -16.90
N PHE A 167 -8.27 -7.84 -16.35
CA PHE A 167 -8.82 -9.20 -16.40
C PHE A 167 -9.35 -9.57 -17.78
N ALA A 168 -9.94 -8.61 -18.51
CA ALA A 168 -10.33 -8.83 -19.90
C ALA A 168 -9.12 -9.19 -20.77
N GLU A 169 -8.02 -8.48 -20.62
CA GLU A 169 -6.77 -8.81 -21.30
C GLU A 169 -6.20 -10.16 -20.85
N LEU A 170 -6.24 -10.48 -19.54
CA LEU A 170 -5.76 -11.74 -19.02
C LEU A 170 -6.50 -12.90 -19.67
N ALA A 171 -7.83 -12.88 -19.69
CA ALA A 171 -8.65 -13.93 -20.24
C ALA A 171 -8.52 -14.05 -21.77
N ARG A 172 -8.65 -12.92 -22.49
CA ARG A 172 -8.73 -12.92 -23.95
C ARG A 172 -7.40 -13.04 -24.67
N THR A 173 -6.30 -12.69 -24.00
CA THR A 173 -4.98 -12.63 -24.64
C THR A 173 -3.99 -13.59 -24.00
N VAL A 174 -3.88 -13.53 -22.67
CA VAL A 174 -2.80 -14.25 -21.95
C VAL A 174 -3.13 -15.72 -21.77
N LEU A 175 -4.36 -16.02 -21.30
CA LEU A 175 -4.79 -17.39 -21.00
C LEU A 175 -5.31 -18.16 -22.23
N LYS A 176 -5.57 -17.48 -23.35
CA LYS A 176 -6.19 -18.05 -24.56
C LYS A 176 -5.57 -19.38 -25.05
N ARG A 177 -4.26 -19.57 -24.80
CA ARG A 177 -3.52 -20.76 -25.28
C ARG A 177 -3.15 -21.73 -24.15
N ASP A 178 -3.50 -21.44 -22.92
CA ASP A 178 -3.09 -22.26 -21.77
C ASP A 178 -4.02 -23.46 -21.55
N PHE A 179 -5.31 -23.31 -21.86
CA PHE A 179 -6.34 -24.32 -21.64
C PHE A 179 -6.71 -25.07 -22.91
N ARG A 180 -7.29 -26.29 -22.79
CA ARG A 180 -7.62 -27.17 -23.89
C ARG A 180 -9.12 -27.51 -23.97
N ARG A 181 -9.80 -27.56 -22.81
CA ARG A 181 -11.21 -27.95 -22.71
C ARG A 181 -12.15 -26.75 -22.59
N ILE A 182 -11.61 -25.59 -22.18
CA ILE A 182 -12.34 -24.33 -22.17
C ILE A 182 -11.69 -23.33 -23.11
N ASP A 183 -12.49 -22.37 -23.57
CA ASP A 183 -11.99 -21.15 -24.22
C ASP A 183 -12.03 -19.98 -23.23
N PRO A 184 -10.87 -19.54 -22.68
CA PRO A 184 -10.81 -18.43 -21.75
C PRO A 184 -11.37 -17.12 -22.31
N THR A 185 -11.46 -16.97 -23.64
CA THR A 185 -12.01 -15.76 -24.27
C THR A 185 -13.51 -15.61 -24.05
N GLN A 186 -14.21 -16.69 -23.66
CA GLN A 186 -15.63 -16.70 -23.30
C GLN A 186 -15.87 -16.20 -21.87
N ALA A 187 -14.82 -15.93 -21.10
CA ALA A 187 -14.98 -15.39 -19.75
C ALA A 187 -15.77 -14.07 -19.76
N ARG A 188 -16.80 -14.02 -18.93
CA ARG A 188 -17.70 -12.87 -18.78
C ARG A 188 -17.17 -11.97 -17.66
N ILE A 189 -16.88 -10.73 -18.00
CA ILE A 189 -16.41 -9.73 -17.01
C ILE A 189 -17.46 -8.62 -16.97
N LEU A 190 -18.11 -8.49 -15.80
CA LEU A 190 -19.13 -7.50 -15.53
C LEU A 190 -18.58 -6.45 -14.57
N LEU A 191 -18.69 -5.18 -14.94
CA LEU A 191 -18.43 -4.05 -14.08
C LEU A 191 -19.77 -3.43 -13.68
N ILE A 192 -20.10 -3.47 -12.39
CA ILE A 192 -21.35 -2.96 -11.84
C ILE A 192 -21.06 -1.64 -11.11
N GLU A 193 -21.77 -0.59 -11.48
CA GLU A 193 -21.65 0.75 -10.87
C GLU A 193 -23.04 1.27 -10.48
N GLY A 194 -23.19 1.69 -9.22
CA GLY A 194 -24.44 2.26 -8.72
C GLY A 194 -24.72 3.67 -9.23
N ALA A 195 -23.69 4.44 -9.58
CA ALA A 195 -23.83 5.77 -10.15
C ALA A 195 -24.22 5.70 -11.64
N PRO A 196 -24.81 6.79 -12.22
CA PRO A 196 -25.23 6.83 -13.62
C PRO A 196 -24.09 6.66 -14.63
N ARG A 197 -22.83 6.78 -14.22
CA ARG A 197 -21.65 6.63 -15.10
C ARG A 197 -20.43 6.16 -14.32
N VAL A 198 -19.54 5.48 -14.99
CA VAL A 198 -18.22 5.13 -14.46
C VAL A 198 -17.38 6.39 -14.27
N LEU A 199 -16.37 6.37 -13.40
CA LEU A 199 -15.50 7.51 -13.11
C LEU A 199 -16.31 8.79 -12.84
N SER A 200 -17.33 8.72 -11.97
CA SER A 200 -18.29 9.80 -11.74
C SER A 200 -17.64 11.16 -11.37
N ASN A 201 -16.42 11.14 -10.81
CA ASN A 201 -15.62 12.32 -10.48
C ASN A 201 -14.84 12.91 -11.67
N TYR A 202 -14.86 12.25 -12.84
CA TYR A 202 -14.22 12.77 -14.06
C TYR A 202 -15.23 13.53 -14.92
N PRO A 203 -14.75 14.41 -15.85
CA PRO A 203 -15.62 15.00 -16.84
C PRO A 203 -16.45 13.96 -17.61
N PRO A 204 -17.71 14.28 -17.98
CA PRO A 204 -18.60 13.31 -18.64
C PRO A 204 -18.04 12.71 -19.92
N ASP A 205 -17.31 13.46 -20.71
CA ASP A 205 -16.67 13.03 -21.96
C ASP A 205 -15.56 11.99 -21.72
N LEU A 206 -14.76 12.17 -20.67
CA LEU A 206 -13.75 11.18 -20.27
C LEU A 206 -14.37 9.92 -19.67
N SER A 207 -15.44 10.07 -18.88
CA SER A 207 -16.22 8.94 -18.36
C SER A 207 -16.80 8.09 -19.50
N ALA A 208 -17.44 8.71 -20.48
CA ALA A 208 -17.97 8.03 -21.67
C ALA A 208 -16.84 7.39 -22.52
N SER A 209 -15.69 8.05 -22.64
CA SER A 209 -14.52 7.48 -23.32
C SER A 209 -14.01 6.24 -22.60
N ALA A 210 -13.90 6.27 -21.27
CA ALA A 210 -13.47 5.14 -20.46
C ALA A 210 -14.39 3.94 -20.59
N GLN A 211 -15.72 4.17 -20.58
CA GLN A 211 -16.71 3.12 -20.77
C GLN A 211 -16.56 2.46 -22.14
N ARG A 212 -16.52 3.25 -23.23
CA ARG A 212 -16.33 2.68 -24.58
C ARG A 212 -15.04 1.86 -24.71
N GLN A 213 -13.95 2.32 -24.07
CA GLN A 213 -12.69 1.58 -24.07
C GLN A 213 -12.81 0.23 -23.36
N LEU A 214 -13.54 0.16 -22.21
CA LEU A 214 -13.82 -1.09 -21.52
C LEU A 214 -14.69 -2.03 -22.34
N GLU A 215 -15.77 -1.51 -22.93
CA GLU A 215 -16.68 -2.28 -23.78
C GLU A 215 -15.96 -2.85 -25.01
N ALA A 216 -15.04 -2.08 -25.59
CA ALA A 216 -14.18 -2.56 -26.70
C ALA A 216 -13.26 -3.73 -26.28
N LEU A 217 -12.87 -3.80 -24.99
CA LEU A 217 -12.18 -4.97 -24.43
C LEU A 217 -13.15 -6.12 -24.10
N GLY A 218 -14.47 -5.95 -24.33
CA GLY A 218 -15.53 -6.92 -24.10
C GLY A 218 -15.97 -7.01 -22.63
N VAL A 219 -15.71 -5.99 -21.81
CA VAL A 219 -16.27 -5.87 -20.47
C VAL A 219 -17.73 -5.42 -20.59
N GLN A 220 -18.63 -6.07 -19.87
CA GLN A 220 -20.03 -5.65 -19.76
C GLN A 220 -20.13 -4.59 -18.66
N VAL A 221 -20.34 -3.32 -19.03
CA VAL A 221 -20.47 -2.22 -18.08
C VAL A 221 -21.95 -1.97 -17.79
N ARG A 222 -22.33 -2.02 -16.52
CA ARG A 222 -23.69 -1.73 -16.03
C ARG A 222 -23.63 -0.56 -15.05
N THR A 223 -24.09 0.59 -15.46
CA THR A 223 -24.22 1.81 -14.63
C THR A 223 -25.63 1.94 -14.09
N ALA A 224 -25.85 2.83 -13.13
CA ALA A 224 -27.13 3.02 -12.44
C ALA A 224 -27.70 1.70 -11.86
N THR A 225 -26.82 0.77 -11.49
CA THR A 225 -27.16 -0.59 -11.06
C THR A 225 -26.61 -0.83 -9.66
N PRO A 226 -27.27 -0.41 -8.59
CA PRO A 226 -26.80 -0.62 -7.23
C PRO A 226 -26.90 -2.10 -6.83
N VAL A 227 -25.92 -2.56 -6.08
CA VAL A 227 -25.92 -3.89 -5.48
C VAL A 227 -26.75 -3.85 -4.20
N LYS A 228 -27.67 -4.80 -4.06
CA LYS A 228 -28.52 -4.95 -2.87
C LYS A 228 -27.91 -5.93 -1.86
N ASN A 229 -27.36 -7.06 -2.34
CA ASN A 229 -26.78 -8.06 -1.46
C ASN A 229 -25.68 -8.88 -2.16
N ILE A 230 -24.74 -9.42 -1.37
CA ILE A 230 -23.68 -10.31 -1.86
C ILE A 230 -23.62 -11.54 -0.98
N ARG A 231 -23.65 -12.72 -1.61
CA ARG A 231 -23.50 -14.04 -0.98
C ARG A 231 -22.47 -14.87 -1.74
N ALA A 232 -22.20 -16.08 -1.27
CA ALA A 232 -21.25 -16.97 -1.93
C ALA A 232 -21.61 -17.22 -3.40
N GLY A 233 -20.82 -16.67 -4.32
CA GLY A 233 -21.00 -16.80 -5.76
C GLY A 233 -22.23 -16.08 -6.34
N VAL A 234 -22.85 -15.17 -5.58
CA VAL A 234 -24.10 -14.50 -5.98
C VAL A 234 -24.05 -13.01 -5.65
N VAL A 235 -24.39 -12.17 -6.62
CA VAL A 235 -24.66 -10.74 -6.46
C VAL A 235 -26.14 -10.50 -6.77
N GLU A 236 -26.90 -9.95 -5.84
CA GLU A 236 -28.28 -9.50 -5.99
C GLU A 236 -28.29 -8.01 -6.27
N LEU A 237 -28.86 -7.61 -7.38
CA LEU A 237 -29.01 -6.22 -7.78
C LEU A 237 -30.29 -5.62 -7.19
N ALA A 238 -30.38 -4.29 -7.16
CA ALA A 238 -31.52 -3.58 -6.59
C ALA A 238 -32.83 -3.80 -7.36
N ASP A 239 -32.77 -4.09 -8.66
CA ASP A 239 -33.89 -4.46 -9.53
C ASP A 239 -34.38 -5.91 -9.36
N GLY A 240 -33.70 -6.69 -8.52
CA GLY A 240 -34.00 -8.12 -8.26
C GLY A 240 -33.25 -9.10 -9.16
N GLU A 241 -32.49 -8.64 -10.15
CA GLU A 241 -31.65 -9.54 -10.96
C GLU A 241 -30.60 -10.23 -10.09
N ILE A 242 -30.37 -11.52 -10.34
CA ILE A 242 -29.39 -12.35 -9.64
C ILE A 242 -28.25 -12.71 -10.60
N LEU A 243 -27.06 -12.22 -10.31
CA LEU A 243 -25.84 -12.58 -11.03
C LEU A 243 -25.10 -13.71 -10.32
N ARG A 244 -24.89 -14.83 -11.01
CA ARG A 244 -24.06 -15.95 -10.54
C ARG A 244 -22.64 -15.80 -11.06
N ALA A 245 -21.63 -15.87 -10.19
CA ALA A 245 -20.23 -15.65 -10.56
C ALA A 245 -19.29 -16.59 -9.80
N GLY A 246 -18.22 -17.01 -10.46
CA GLY A 246 -17.11 -17.72 -9.82
C GLY A 246 -16.30 -16.80 -8.92
N ASN A 247 -16.18 -15.53 -9.30
CA ASN A 247 -15.48 -14.52 -8.53
C ASN A 247 -16.26 -13.21 -8.47
N ILE A 248 -16.24 -12.60 -7.29
CA ILE A 248 -16.79 -11.28 -7.03
C ILE A 248 -15.68 -10.46 -6.39
N ILE A 249 -15.46 -9.24 -6.88
CA ILE A 249 -14.45 -8.30 -6.34
C ILE A 249 -15.15 -7.01 -5.98
N TRP A 250 -14.85 -6.48 -4.79
CA TRP A 250 -15.36 -5.21 -4.34
C TRP A 250 -14.32 -4.09 -4.57
N ALA A 251 -14.62 -3.19 -5.47
CA ALA A 251 -13.80 -2.02 -5.81
C ALA A 251 -14.50 -0.69 -5.46
N ALA A 252 -15.59 -0.75 -4.71
CA ALA A 252 -16.39 0.42 -4.29
C ALA A 252 -16.10 0.78 -2.83
N GLY A 253 -15.93 2.08 -2.58
CA GLY A 253 -15.80 2.61 -1.24
C GLY A 253 -14.43 2.44 -0.58
N VAL A 254 -14.09 3.47 0.19
CA VAL A 254 -12.92 3.49 1.09
C VAL A 254 -13.41 4.00 2.45
N SER A 255 -12.99 3.35 3.53
CA SER A 255 -13.25 3.79 4.90
C SER A 255 -11.92 3.98 5.62
N ALA A 256 -11.88 4.90 6.59
CA ALA A 256 -10.75 5.02 7.49
C ALA A 256 -10.63 3.78 8.40
N THR A 257 -9.45 3.57 8.96
CA THR A 257 -9.24 2.49 9.92
C THR A 257 -10.07 2.70 11.19
N PRO A 258 -10.57 1.64 11.87
CA PRO A 258 -11.35 1.79 13.12
C PRO A 258 -10.62 2.52 14.24
N LEU A 259 -9.29 2.61 14.15
CA LEU A 259 -8.45 3.32 15.10
C LEU A 259 -8.83 4.82 15.22
N THR A 260 -9.37 5.45 14.16
CA THR A 260 -9.81 6.85 14.20
C THR A 260 -10.92 7.09 15.22
N LYS A 261 -11.77 6.10 15.50
CA LYS A 261 -12.83 6.19 16.52
C LYS A 261 -12.29 6.36 17.94
N LYS A 262 -11.03 5.95 18.18
CA LYS A 262 -10.37 6.03 19.47
C LYS A 262 -9.80 7.41 19.79
N LEU A 263 -9.82 8.33 18.81
CA LEU A 263 -9.34 9.71 19.01
C LEU A 263 -10.35 10.63 19.70
N GLY A 264 -11.62 10.22 19.83
CA GLY A 264 -12.65 11.09 20.37
C GLY A 264 -12.97 12.32 19.49
N ALA A 265 -12.37 12.41 18.29
CA ALA A 265 -12.58 13.50 17.34
C ALA A 265 -13.82 13.26 16.46
N GLU A 266 -14.35 14.33 15.88
CA GLU A 266 -15.46 14.22 14.93
C GLU A 266 -15.04 13.49 13.66
N LEU A 267 -15.86 12.52 13.24
CA LEU A 267 -15.63 11.69 12.06
C LEU A 267 -16.73 11.93 11.02
N ASP A 268 -16.37 11.74 9.75
CA ASP A 268 -17.35 11.66 8.67
C ASP A 268 -17.96 10.24 8.54
N ARG A 269 -18.87 10.07 7.57
CA ARG A 269 -19.54 8.78 7.31
C ARG A 269 -18.56 7.65 6.91
N ALA A 270 -17.39 8.00 6.37
CA ALA A 270 -16.34 7.05 6.01
C ALA A 270 -15.35 6.78 7.17
N GLY A 271 -15.60 7.38 8.35
CA GLY A 271 -14.74 7.27 9.53
C GLY A 271 -13.47 8.13 9.47
N ARG A 272 -13.39 9.08 8.51
CA ARG A 272 -12.25 10.00 8.40
C ARG A 272 -12.35 11.09 9.47
N VAL A 273 -11.21 11.43 10.06
CA VAL A 273 -11.10 12.50 11.07
C VAL A 273 -11.29 13.85 10.38
N LYS A 274 -12.24 14.66 10.86
CA LYS A 274 -12.36 16.07 10.47
C LYS A 274 -11.23 16.85 11.12
N VAL A 275 -10.19 17.13 10.36
CA VAL A 275 -8.99 17.81 10.85
C VAL A 275 -9.11 19.34 10.74
N ASN A 276 -8.31 20.04 11.54
CA ASN A 276 -8.10 21.48 11.39
C ASN A 276 -7.41 21.79 10.04
N PRO A 277 -7.42 23.06 9.59
CA PRO A 277 -6.73 23.46 8.36
C PRO A 277 -5.24 23.13 8.31
N ASP A 278 -4.57 23.04 9.44
CA ASP A 278 -3.15 22.66 9.59
C ASP A 278 -2.92 21.14 9.64
N LEU A 279 -3.97 20.34 9.48
CA LEU A 279 -4.04 18.87 9.58
C LEU A 279 -3.93 18.32 11.02
N SER A 280 -3.97 19.18 12.04
CA SER A 280 -4.06 18.73 13.43
C SER A 280 -5.46 18.21 13.76
N VAL A 281 -5.53 17.33 14.76
CA VAL A 281 -6.81 16.83 15.30
C VAL A 281 -7.40 17.87 16.23
N PRO A 282 -8.69 18.25 16.08
CA PRO A 282 -9.33 19.19 16.99
C PRO A 282 -9.22 18.76 18.46
N GLY A 283 -8.80 19.69 19.33
CA GLY A 283 -8.54 19.42 20.76
C GLY A 283 -7.16 18.81 21.06
N HIS A 284 -6.43 18.33 20.05
CA HIS A 284 -5.11 17.70 20.18
C HIS A 284 -4.11 18.28 19.17
N PRO A 285 -3.55 19.46 19.42
CA PRO A 285 -2.68 20.14 18.46
C PRO A 285 -1.37 19.38 18.19
N GLU A 286 -0.96 18.46 19.06
CA GLU A 286 0.20 17.59 18.90
C GLU A 286 -0.10 16.34 18.03
N ILE A 287 -1.38 16.09 17.70
CA ILE A 287 -1.78 14.94 16.88
C ILE A 287 -2.19 15.41 15.50
N PHE A 288 -1.61 14.84 14.46
CA PHE A 288 -1.92 15.11 13.07
C PHE A 288 -2.52 13.87 12.40
N ALA A 289 -3.51 14.05 11.52
CA ALA A 289 -4.05 12.99 10.71
C ALA A 289 -3.86 13.33 9.22
N ILE A 290 -3.30 12.40 8.43
CA ILE A 290 -2.95 12.63 7.02
C ILE A 290 -3.33 11.45 6.11
N GLY A 291 -3.52 11.73 4.82
CA GLY A 291 -3.90 10.74 3.82
C GLY A 291 -5.37 10.34 3.90
N ASP A 292 -5.68 9.09 3.56
CA ASP A 292 -7.06 8.60 3.40
C ASP A 292 -7.89 8.63 4.69
N LEU A 293 -7.25 8.77 5.85
CA LEU A 293 -7.96 8.86 7.14
C LEU A 293 -8.33 10.29 7.57
N ALA A 294 -7.87 11.30 6.83
CA ALA A 294 -8.15 12.70 7.13
C ALA A 294 -9.20 13.28 6.17
N LEU A 295 -10.14 14.05 6.71
CA LEU A 295 -11.03 14.90 5.94
C LEU A 295 -10.60 16.36 6.12
N VAL A 296 -9.99 16.93 5.09
CA VAL A 296 -9.62 18.33 5.01
C VAL A 296 -10.25 18.94 3.77
N MET A 297 -10.68 20.20 3.84
CA MET A 297 -11.25 20.95 2.73
C MET A 297 -10.15 21.71 2.00
N ASP A 298 -10.27 21.81 0.68
CA ASP A 298 -9.42 22.70 -0.13
C ASP A 298 -9.92 24.16 -0.04
N LYS A 299 -9.24 25.07 -0.75
CA LYS A 299 -9.62 26.49 -0.79
C LYS A 299 -11.01 26.75 -1.38
N ALA A 300 -11.55 25.82 -2.15
CA ALA A 300 -12.88 25.90 -2.75
C ALA A 300 -13.96 25.24 -1.86
N GLY A 301 -13.62 24.80 -0.64
CA GLY A 301 -14.53 24.10 0.27
C GLY A 301 -14.88 22.68 -0.17
N LYS A 302 -14.09 22.08 -1.07
CA LYS A 302 -14.28 20.69 -1.50
C LYS A 302 -13.34 19.76 -0.70
N PRO A 303 -13.79 18.55 -0.38
CA PRO A 303 -12.93 17.56 0.26
C PRO A 303 -11.71 17.25 -0.62
N VAL A 304 -10.52 17.29 -0.03
CA VAL A 304 -9.29 16.83 -0.68
C VAL A 304 -9.43 15.33 -0.97
N PRO A 305 -9.13 14.87 -2.20
CA PRO A 305 -9.33 13.48 -2.56
C PRO A 305 -8.34 12.54 -1.83
N GLY A 306 -8.80 11.33 -1.48
CA GLY A 306 -7.98 10.25 -0.90
C GLY A 306 -7.12 9.59 -1.96
N ILE A 307 -6.07 10.28 -2.41
CA ILE A 307 -5.13 9.80 -3.42
C ILE A 307 -3.68 9.99 -2.97
N CYS A 308 -2.77 9.21 -3.54
CA CYS A 308 -1.35 9.23 -3.19
C CYS A 308 -0.71 10.64 -3.23
N PRO A 309 -0.93 11.50 -4.26
CA PRO A 309 -0.38 12.84 -4.30
C PRO A 309 -0.85 13.74 -3.15
N ALA A 310 -2.11 13.62 -2.73
CA ALA A 310 -2.65 14.38 -1.59
C ALA A 310 -2.01 13.93 -0.28
N ALA A 311 -1.93 12.62 -0.04
CA ALA A 311 -1.27 12.07 1.14
C ALA A 311 0.21 12.49 1.23
N MET A 312 0.93 12.51 0.11
CA MET A 312 2.32 12.97 0.05
C MET A 312 2.46 14.46 0.38
N GLN A 313 1.56 15.31 -0.13
CA GLN A 313 1.55 16.74 0.19
C GLN A 313 1.24 16.99 1.66
N MET A 314 0.26 16.27 2.23
CA MET A 314 -0.05 16.34 3.67
C MET A 314 1.16 15.93 4.53
N GLY A 315 1.87 14.85 4.15
CA GLY A 315 3.07 14.41 4.87
C GLY A 315 4.19 15.45 4.87
N ARG A 316 4.41 16.16 3.74
CA ARG A 316 5.37 17.27 3.67
C ARG A 316 4.95 18.45 4.53
N HIS A 317 3.67 18.80 4.49
CA HIS A 317 3.13 19.91 5.26
C HIS A 317 3.30 19.69 6.75
N VAL A 318 2.96 18.51 7.27
CA VAL A 318 3.11 18.19 8.70
C VAL A 318 4.58 18.15 9.11
N ALA A 319 5.49 17.66 8.25
CA ALA A 319 6.91 17.72 8.49
C ALA A 319 7.37 19.17 8.69
N PHE A 320 6.99 20.06 7.79
CA PHE A 320 7.30 21.49 7.87
C PHE A 320 6.71 22.15 9.12
N VAL A 321 5.46 21.86 9.48
CA VAL A 321 4.81 22.43 10.67
C VAL A 321 5.56 22.04 11.94
N ILE A 322 5.88 20.76 12.12
CA ILE A 322 6.57 20.26 13.33
C ILE A 322 8.01 20.80 13.39
N GLU A 323 8.73 20.84 12.26
CA GLU A 323 10.09 21.41 12.21
C GLU A 323 10.12 22.86 12.64
N ASN A 324 9.17 23.67 12.15
CA ASN A 324 9.08 25.08 12.53
C ASN A 324 8.77 25.26 14.02
N GLU A 325 7.88 24.45 14.59
CA GLU A 325 7.57 24.52 16.03
C GLU A 325 8.75 24.15 16.91
N LEU A 326 9.51 23.12 16.52
CA LEU A 326 10.70 22.69 17.25
C LEU A 326 11.84 23.72 17.14
N THR A 327 11.90 24.46 16.03
CA THR A 327 12.93 25.48 15.79
C THR A 327 12.61 26.81 16.52
N ALA A 328 11.34 27.21 16.57
CA ALA A 328 10.89 28.53 17.02
C ALA A 328 10.95 28.76 18.54
N ARG A 329 11.28 27.77 19.34
CA ARG A 329 11.50 27.71 20.82
C ARG A 329 10.58 28.54 21.74
N ALA A 330 10.01 29.64 21.35
CA ALA A 330 9.19 30.49 22.20
C ALA A 330 8.08 31.27 21.46
N ASN A 331 8.23 31.49 20.18
CA ASN A 331 7.25 32.25 19.39
C ASN A 331 6.53 31.30 18.45
N ARG A 332 5.43 30.64 18.94
CA ARG A 332 4.59 29.80 18.11
C ARG A 332 3.97 30.67 17.00
N ALA A 333 4.65 30.77 15.88
CA ALA A 333 4.03 31.31 14.67
C ALA A 333 2.77 30.51 14.38
N ALA A 334 1.71 31.20 13.92
CA ALA A 334 0.48 30.53 13.52
C ALA A 334 0.79 29.45 12.47
N ARG A 335 0.31 28.24 12.68
CA ARG A 335 0.48 27.14 11.74
C ARG A 335 -0.16 27.49 10.42
N PRO A 336 0.55 27.39 9.30
CA PRO A 336 -0.05 27.66 7.99
C PRO A 336 -1.12 26.60 7.68
N PRO A 337 -2.21 26.96 7.00
CA PRO A 337 -3.20 26.01 6.52
C PRO A 337 -2.59 25.14 5.41
N PHE A 338 -3.00 23.89 5.37
CA PHE A 338 -2.67 22.98 4.27
C PHE A 338 -3.35 23.43 2.97
N ASN A 339 -2.58 23.56 1.91
CA ASN A 339 -3.07 23.90 0.59
C ASN A 339 -2.82 22.76 -0.37
N TYR A 340 -3.88 22.08 -0.79
CA TYR A 340 -3.79 21.03 -1.78
C TYR A 340 -3.55 21.61 -3.17
N TRP A 341 -2.52 21.12 -3.83
CA TRP A 341 -2.27 21.37 -5.25
C TRP A 341 -2.71 20.14 -6.05
N ASP A 342 -3.80 20.29 -6.79
CA ASP A 342 -4.31 19.23 -7.66
C ASP A 342 -3.39 19.02 -8.86
N LYS A 343 -2.79 17.86 -8.93
CA LYS A 343 -1.91 17.42 -10.02
C LYS A 343 -2.67 16.72 -11.14
N GLY A 344 -3.99 16.67 -11.04
CA GLY A 344 -4.84 15.91 -11.94
C GLY A 344 -5.02 14.46 -11.52
N THR A 345 -5.80 13.75 -12.30
CA THR A 345 -6.16 12.36 -12.07
C THR A 345 -6.10 11.57 -13.38
N MET A 346 -5.82 10.28 -13.28
CA MET A 346 -5.75 9.38 -14.42
C MET A 346 -6.17 7.97 -14.04
N ALA A 347 -6.69 7.23 -15.01
CA ALA A 347 -7.03 5.83 -14.87
C ALA A 347 -6.66 5.09 -16.15
N THR A 348 -5.95 3.96 -16.04
CA THR A 348 -5.74 3.07 -17.18
C THR A 348 -6.93 2.12 -17.29
N ILE A 349 -7.26 1.73 -18.53
CA ILE A 349 -8.40 0.86 -18.83
C ILE A 349 -7.88 -0.46 -19.36
N GLY A 350 -6.77 -0.39 -20.06
CA GLY A 350 -6.13 -1.56 -20.63
C GLY A 350 -4.89 -1.14 -21.41
N ARG A 351 -4.40 -2.04 -22.24
CA ARG A 351 -3.25 -1.78 -23.08
C ARG A 351 -3.58 -0.69 -24.10
N SER A 352 -2.76 0.35 -24.12
CA SER A 352 -2.94 1.52 -25.01
C SER A 352 -4.25 2.28 -24.77
N ALA A 353 -4.90 2.08 -23.62
CA ALA A 353 -6.20 2.62 -23.28
C ALA A 353 -6.18 3.22 -21.87
N ALA A 354 -6.41 4.52 -21.75
CA ALA A 354 -6.48 5.26 -20.49
C ALA A 354 -7.26 6.55 -20.65
N VAL A 355 -7.56 7.19 -19.53
CA VAL A 355 -8.04 8.58 -19.48
C VAL A 355 -7.22 9.37 -18.47
N ALA A 356 -6.97 10.64 -18.75
CA ALA A 356 -6.26 11.55 -17.87
C ALA A 356 -6.90 12.94 -17.92
N TRP A 357 -6.97 13.58 -16.75
CA TRP A 357 -7.50 14.92 -16.58
C TRP A 357 -6.58 15.73 -15.69
N VAL A 358 -5.98 16.80 -16.24
CA VAL A 358 -5.05 17.69 -15.54
C VAL A 358 -5.46 19.14 -15.80
N GLY A 359 -6.03 19.80 -14.82
CA GLY A 359 -6.57 21.14 -14.96
C GLY A 359 -7.63 21.23 -16.06
N ARG A 360 -7.32 21.91 -17.17
CA ARG A 360 -8.21 22.00 -18.34
C ARG A 360 -7.93 20.93 -19.41
N LEU A 361 -6.82 20.23 -19.29
CA LEU A 361 -6.40 19.24 -20.29
C LEU A 361 -7.10 17.91 -20.04
N LYS A 362 -7.79 17.40 -21.04
CA LYS A 362 -8.44 16.11 -21.08
C LYS A 362 -7.80 15.25 -22.14
N ILE A 363 -7.26 14.10 -21.78
CA ILE A 363 -6.57 13.19 -22.68
C ILE A 363 -7.21 11.82 -22.56
N SER A 364 -7.36 11.09 -23.66
CA SER A 364 -7.88 9.73 -23.67
C SER A 364 -7.13 8.84 -24.66
N GLY A 365 -7.24 7.52 -24.51
CA GLY A 365 -6.62 6.52 -25.38
C GLY A 365 -5.11 6.41 -25.17
N TYR A 366 -4.39 6.18 -26.29
CA TYR A 366 -2.95 5.92 -26.28
C TYR A 366 -2.09 7.02 -25.65
N PRO A 367 -2.31 8.34 -25.92
CA PRO A 367 -1.51 9.39 -25.27
C PRO A 367 -1.70 9.43 -23.74
N ALA A 368 -2.93 9.23 -23.26
CA ALA A 368 -3.20 9.15 -21.83
C ALA A 368 -2.51 7.94 -21.20
N TRP A 369 -2.47 6.82 -21.91
CA TRP A 369 -1.80 5.60 -21.46
C TRP A 369 -0.27 5.78 -21.35
N LEU A 370 0.38 6.44 -22.32
CA LEU A 370 1.80 6.78 -22.23
C LEU A 370 2.10 7.71 -21.06
N ALA A 371 1.29 8.73 -20.85
CA ALA A 371 1.41 9.62 -19.69
C ALA A 371 1.25 8.84 -18.37
N TRP A 372 0.30 7.91 -18.32
CA TRP A 372 0.07 7.04 -17.16
C TRP A 372 1.30 6.17 -16.85
N LEU A 373 1.89 5.51 -17.87
CA LEU A 373 3.10 4.69 -17.73
C LEU A 373 4.26 5.52 -17.16
N PHE A 374 4.51 6.69 -17.76
CA PHE A 374 5.62 7.56 -17.38
C PHE A 374 5.50 8.05 -15.93
N ILE A 375 4.31 8.55 -15.55
CA ILE A 375 4.07 9.07 -14.20
C ILE A 375 4.21 7.97 -13.16
N HIS A 376 3.62 6.80 -13.40
CA HIS A 376 3.67 5.69 -12.43
C HIS A 376 5.09 5.14 -12.27
N LEU A 377 5.87 5.11 -13.35
CA LEU A 377 7.28 4.70 -13.29
C LEU A 377 8.14 5.69 -12.49
N ILE A 378 7.93 7.00 -12.64
CA ILE A 378 8.69 8.02 -11.89
C ILE A 378 8.40 7.94 -10.40
N PHE A 379 7.13 7.77 -10.01
CA PHE A 379 6.73 7.71 -8.61
C PHE A 379 7.02 6.38 -7.93
N LEU A 380 7.33 5.32 -8.69
CA LEU A 380 7.70 4.04 -8.13
C LEU A 380 9.04 4.16 -7.37
N ILE A 381 9.09 3.60 -6.16
CA ILE A 381 10.27 3.70 -5.30
C ILE A 381 11.33 2.69 -5.71
N GLY A 382 12.59 3.17 -5.76
CA GLY A 382 13.77 2.37 -6.05
C GLY A 382 14.10 2.25 -7.53
N PHE A 383 15.36 2.50 -7.89
CA PHE A 383 15.83 2.42 -9.27
C PHE A 383 15.65 1.01 -9.85
N ARG A 384 16.00 -0.02 -9.07
CA ARG A 384 15.84 -1.43 -9.45
C ARG A 384 14.39 -1.75 -9.83
N ASN A 385 13.42 -1.30 -9.02
CA ASN A 385 12.01 -1.58 -9.26
C ASN A 385 11.51 -0.84 -10.51
N ARG A 386 11.95 0.40 -10.74
CA ARG A 386 11.62 1.14 -11.97
C ARG A 386 12.10 0.43 -13.22
N LEU A 387 13.35 -0.03 -13.21
CA LEU A 387 13.93 -0.77 -14.33
C LEU A 387 13.22 -2.11 -14.54
N ALA A 388 12.97 -2.85 -13.48
CA ALA A 388 12.27 -4.15 -13.55
C ALA A 388 10.86 -3.99 -14.12
N VAL A 389 10.08 -3.02 -13.61
CA VAL A 389 8.72 -2.74 -14.11
C VAL A 389 8.75 -2.26 -15.56
N LEU A 390 9.68 -1.37 -15.94
CA LEU A 390 9.83 -0.92 -17.31
C LEU A 390 10.11 -2.08 -18.28
N LEU A 391 11.06 -2.96 -17.94
CA LEU A 391 11.40 -4.13 -18.74
C LEU A 391 10.24 -5.13 -18.80
N GLN A 392 9.55 -5.36 -17.67
CA GLN A 392 8.38 -6.22 -17.62
C GLN A 392 7.22 -5.68 -18.47
N TRP A 393 6.97 -4.38 -18.42
CA TRP A 393 5.95 -3.74 -19.27
C TRP A 393 6.31 -3.83 -20.75
N ALA A 394 7.57 -3.53 -21.12
CA ALA A 394 8.05 -3.67 -22.48
C ALA A 394 7.91 -5.12 -22.97
N TYR A 395 8.39 -6.09 -22.19
CA TYR A 395 8.24 -7.51 -22.53
C TYR A 395 6.77 -7.92 -22.68
N SER A 396 5.92 -7.55 -21.72
CA SER A 396 4.49 -7.86 -21.78
C SER A 396 3.80 -7.18 -22.96
N TYR A 397 4.27 -5.98 -23.34
CA TYR A 397 3.73 -5.26 -24.49
C TYR A 397 3.97 -5.97 -25.81
N PHE A 398 5.14 -6.57 -26.02
CA PHE A 398 5.47 -7.25 -27.27
C PHE A 398 5.10 -8.75 -27.24
N ALA A 399 5.37 -9.44 -26.14
CA ALA A 399 5.23 -10.89 -26.04
C ALA A 399 3.83 -11.38 -25.64
N TYR A 400 2.95 -10.52 -25.15
CA TYR A 400 1.63 -10.87 -24.59
C TYR A 400 1.69 -11.95 -23.48
N LYS A 401 2.83 -12.08 -22.79
CA LYS A 401 3.04 -13.05 -21.73
C LYS A 401 3.09 -12.37 -20.37
N ARG A 402 2.42 -12.91 -19.38
CA ARG A 402 2.47 -12.51 -17.97
C ARG A 402 3.05 -13.66 -17.15
N GLY A 403 4.22 -13.47 -16.54
CA GLY A 403 4.96 -14.53 -15.84
C GLY A 403 4.40 -14.88 -14.45
N ALA A 404 3.67 -13.97 -13.81
CA ALA A 404 3.22 -14.11 -12.42
C ALA A 404 1.93 -14.96 -12.25
N ARG A 405 1.69 -15.96 -13.12
CA ARG A 405 0.49 -16.82 -13.13
C ARG A 405 0.65 -18.04 -12.21
N ILE A 406 0.99 -17.80 -10.95
CA ILE A 406 1.21 -18.85 -9.96
C ILE A 406 0.10 -18.80 -8.91
N ILE A 407 -0.54 -19.95 -8.65
CA ILE A 407 -1.51 -20.12 -7.58
C ILE A 407 -0.74 -20.44 -6.30
N THR A 408 -0.73 -19.49 -5.36
CA THR A 408 0.01 -19.63 -4.09
C THR A 408 -0.85 -20.13 -2.93
N GLN A 409 -2.18 -20.15 -3.10
CA GLN A 409 -3.16 -20.57 -2.10
C GLN A 409 -4.05 -21.66 -2.67
N THR A 410 -3.81 -22.92 -2.30
CA THR A 410 -4.68 -24.04 -2.67
C THR A 410 -5.83 -24.20 -1.65
N PRO A 411 -6.97 -24.82 -2.03
CA PRO A 411 -8.11 -25.08 -1.14
C PRO A 411 -7.73 -25.84 0.14
N ALA A 412 -6.73 -26.71 0.10
CA ALA A 412 -6.23 -27.46 1.25
C ALA A 412 -5.60 -26.56 2.32
N SER A 413 -4.93 -25.46 1.93
CA SER A 413 -4.33 -24.52 2.87
C SER A 413 -5.39 -23.68 3.63
N ARG A 414 -6.62 -23.61 3.14
CA ARG A 414 -7.75 -22.96 3.83
C ARG A 414 -8.31 -23.79 4.97
N ARG A 415 -8.40 -25.12 4.84
CA ARG A 415 -8.88 -26.02 5.91
C ARG A 415 -7.93 -25.99 7.12
N ALA A 416 -6.63 -25.89 6.88
CA ALA A 416 -5.64 -25.84 7.96
C ALA A 416 -5.65 -24.49 8.74
N ARG A 417 -5.98 -23.37 8.09
CA ARG A 417 -6.05 -22.07 8.77
C ARG A 417 -7.35 -21.83 9.53
N GLY A 418 -8.45 -22.46 9.09
CA GLY A 418 -9.74 -22.39 9.79
C GLY A 418 -9.85 -23.32 11.02
N ALA A 419 -8.98 -24.32 11.13
CA ALA A 419 -8.95 -25.28 12.23
C ALA A 419 -7.94 -24.92 13.34
N GLY A 420 -7.20 -23.83 13.22
CA GLY A 420 -6.01 -23.51 14.04
C GLY A 420 -6.17 -22.42 15.09
N SER A 421 -7.38 -22.08 15.58
CA SER A 421 -7.53 -21.11 16.66
C SER A 421 -7.84 -21.71 18.03
N GLY A 422 -7.70 -23.04 18.17
CA GLY A 422 -7.72 -23.72 19.47
C GLY A 422 -6.29 -23.97 19.97
N ARG A 423 -5.58 -22.98 20.50
CA ARG A 423 -4.42 -23.23 21.33
C ARG A 423 -4.92 -23.82 22.65
N PRO A 424 -4.44 -25.02 23.06
CA PRO A 424 -4.68 -25.48 24.44
C PRO A 424 -4.02 -24.47 25.40
N PRO A 425 -4.59 -24.28 26.61
CA PRO A 425 -4.03 -23.39 27.62
C PRO A 425 -2.59 -23.80 27.90
N ARG A 426 -1.64 -22.87 27.85
CA ARG A 426 -0.26 -23.11 28.24
C ARG A 426 -0.24 -23.36 29.76
N ASP A 427 0.28 -24.51 30.13
CA ASP A 427 0.62 -24.84 31.53
C ASP A 427 1.65 -23.79 32.03
N PRO A 428 1.36 -23.06 33.11
CA PRO A 428 2.24 -21.99 33.62
C PRO A 428 3.52 -22.49 34.31
N THR A 429 3.81 -23.81 34.32
CA THR A 429 4.92 -24.38 35.07
C THR A 429 6.18 -24.73 34.26
N VAL A 430 6.21 -24.53 32.95
CA VAL A 430 7.42 -24.79 32.18
C VAL A 430 8.34 -23.57 32.20
N ARG A 431 9.27 -23.55 33.15
CA ARG A 431 10.41 -22.61 33.18
C ARG A 431 11.33 -22.90 31.98
N CYS A 432 11.57 -21.90 31.12
CA CYS A 432 12.64 -21.95 30.12
C CYS A 432 13.99 -22.17 30.82
N PRO A 433 14.84 -23.08 30.33
CA PRO A 433 16.22 -23.15 30.80
C PRO A 433 16.97 -21.89 30.38
N PRO A 434 17.94 -21.43 31.21
CA PRO A 434 18.75 -20.26 30.89
C PRO A 434 19.60 -20.52 29.63
N PRO A 435 19.92 -19.47 28.83
CA PRO A 435 20.71 -19.60 27.62
C PRO A 435 22.08 -20.18 27.94
N ALA A 436 22.50 -21.18 27.18
CA ALA A 436 23.80 -21.80 27.29
C ALA A 436 24.91 -20.75 27.08
N ARG A 437 25.88 -20.70 28.02
CA ARG A 437 27.08 -19.86 27.91
C ARG A 437 27.83 -20.22 26.62
N PRO A 438 28.38 -19.24 25.90
CA PRO A 438 29.18 -19.53 24.70
C PRO A 438 30.39 -20.36 25.09
N ARG A 439 30.59 -21.48 24.40
CA ARG A 439 31.79 -22.31 24.53
C ARG A 439 33.00 -21.51 24.11
N SER A 440 33.98 -21.40 25.02
CA SER A 440 35.29 -20.85 24.74
C SER A 440 35.97 -21.58 23.56
N THR A 441 36.32 -20.85 22.53
CA THR A 441 37.10 -21.33 21.42
C THR A 441 38.50 -21.73 21.90
N PRO A 442 39.07 -22.89 21.45
CA PRO A 442 40.43 -23.26 21.80
C PRO A 442 41.45 -22.28 21.16
N ARG A 443 42.39 -21.83 21.96
CA ARG A 443 43.55 -21.04 21.48
C ARG A 443 44.36 -21.87 20.44
N PRO A 444 44.82 -21.27 19.34
CA PRO A 444 45.73 -21.90 18.43
C PRO A 444 47.12 -22.06 19.08
N PRO A 445 47.91 -23.11 18.70
CA PRO A 445 49.25 -23.38 19.28
C PRO A 445 50.25 -22.30 18.91
N ARG A 446 51.06 -21.90 19.89
CA ARG A 446 52.15 -20.93 19.72
C ARG A 446 53.24 -21.54 18.83
N THR A 447 53.57 -20.90 17.72
CA THR A 447 54.79 -21.15 16.94
C THR A 447 56.00 -20.50 17.62
N PRO A 448 57.19 -21.17 17.60
CA PRO A 448 58.37 -20.65 18.29
C PRO A 448 59.03 -19.50 17.52
N ALA A 449 59.53 -18.55 18.29
CA ALA A 449 60.21 -17.35 17.82
C ALA A 449 61.52 -17.69 17.07
N ARG A 450 61.66 -17.18 15.86
CA ARG A 450 62.95 -17.08 15.16
C ARG A 450 63.64 -15.77 15.53
N ARG A 451 64.92 -15.90 15.93
CA ARG A 451 65.84 -14.79 16.19
C ARG A 451 66.14 -13.99 14.92
N PRO A 452 66.37 -12.69 15.01
CA PRO A 452 66.81 -11.89 13.88
C PRO A 452 68.32 -11.89 13.74
N PRO A 453 68.89 -11.74 12.53
CA PRO A 453 70.31 -11.42 12.34
C PRO A 453 70.58 -9.91 12.37
N ALA A 454 71.73 -9.57 12.83
CA ALA A 454 72.25 -8.21 13.08
C ALA A 454 72.67 -7.47 11.81
N GLY A 455 72.46 -6.18 11.84
CA GLY A 455 73.40 -5.20 11.34
C GLY A 455 73.31 -4.71 9.91
N ARG A 456 72.95 -3.43 9.74
CA ARG A 456 73.87 -2.42 9.17
C ARG A 456 73.25 -0.99 9.20
N ARG A 457 74.09 -0.08 9.63
CA ARG A 457 73.91 1.34 9.80
C ARG A 457 73.84 2.12 8.47
N ARG A 458 73.31 3.34 8.60
CA ARG A 458 73.44 4.62 7.84
C ARG A 458 72.15 4.98 7.11
N GLY A 459 71.65 6.19 7.16
CA GLY A 459 72.01 7.50 7.64
C GLY A 459 70.96 8.52 7.20
N HIS A 460 70.82 9.55 7.95
CA HIS A 460 70.31 10.91 7.65
C HIS A 460 69.24 11.20 6.59
N ALA A 461 68.14 11.82 6.93
CA ALA A 461 67.89 13.27 6.90
C ALA A 461 66.43 13.69 7.17
N ARG A 462 66.23 14.45 8.21
CA ARG A 462 65.50 15.76 8.32
C ARG A 462 64.32 16.07 7.42
N ARG A 463 63.19 16.37 8.03
CA ARG A 463 62.50 17.65 8.37
C ARG A 463 61.02 17.70 8.05
N HIS A 464 60.29 18.27 9.03
CA HIS A 464 59.11 19.10 9.03
C HIS A 464 57.80 18.43 8.60
N GLY A 465 56.71 18.54 9.30
CA GLY A 465 56.24 19.41 10.37
C GLY A 465 54.73 19.53 10.28
N ALA A 466 54.07 19.56 11.41
CA ALA A 466 52.74 20.12 11.66
C ALA A 466 51.53 19.41 11.00
N ALA A 467 50.37 19.26 11.56
CA ALA A 467 49.74 19.72 12.78
C ALA A 467 48.50 18.83 13.03
N ARG A 468 48.24 18.58 14.29
CA ARG A 468 47.03 17.92 14.76
C ARG A 468 45.85 18.89 14.70
N LEU A 469 44.71 18.40 14.29
CA LEU A 469 43.43 18.90 14.80
C LEU A 469 42.53 17.72 15.09
N ARG A 470 42.33 17.48 16.38
CA ARG A 470 41.29 16.64 16.92
C ARG A 470 40.00 17.44 16.93
N THR A 471 38.92 16.93 16.37
CA THR A 471 37.57 17.34 16.77
C THR A 471 36.81 16.09 17.16
N SER A 472 36.59 15.97 18.45
CA SER A 472 35.65 15.06 19.08
C SER A 472 34.23 15.57 18.84
N GLY A 473 33.43 14.86 18.05
CA GLY A 473 32.00 15.09 17.92
C GLY A 473 31.26 13.89 18.48
N SER A 474 30.81 13.99 19.72
CA SER A 474 29.94 13.03 20.36
C SER A 474 28.53 13.09 19.76
N ALA A 475 28.09 12.03 19.16
CA ALA A 475 26.70 11.85 18.80
C ALA A 475 25.83 11.59 20.04
N PRO A 476 24.64 12.17 20.18
CA PRO A 476 23.75 11.85 21.28
C PRO A 476 23.18 10.44 21.13
N ARG A 477 23.39 9.62 22.13
CA ARG A 477 22.72 8.32 22.28
C ARG A 477 21.28 8.56 22.74
N CYS A 478 20.31 8.12 21.99
CA CYS A 478 18.94 7.97 22.49
C CYS A 478 18.94 6.88 23.57
N ALA A 479 18.66 7.28 24.81
CA ALA A 479 18.51 6.36 25.93
C ALA A 479 17.25 5.51 25.70
N GLY A 480 17.43 4.21 25.56
CA GLY A 480 16.36 3.25 25.62
C GLY A 480 15.93 3.05 27.06
N VAL A 481 14.67 3.33 27.37
CA VAL A 481 14.06 2.92 28.63
C VAL A 481 13.61 1.46 28.43
N ALA A 482 14.27 0.57 29.13
CA ALA A 482 13.81 -0.79 29.37
C ALA A 482 13.20 -0.82 30.79
N THR A 483 11.93 -1.16 30.85
CA THR A 483 11.27 -2.05 31.84
C THR A 483 9.83 -2.28 31.40
#